data_f7c4bcc331808cc8090bc7de413b83c5
#
_entry.id   f7c4bcc331808cc8090bc7de413b83c5
#
_cell.length_a   1.000
_cell.length_b   1.000
_cell.length_c   1.000
_cell.angle_alpha   90.00
_cell.angle_beta   90.00
_cell.angle_gamma   90.00
#
_symmetry.space_group_name_H-M   'P 1'
#
loop_
_entity.id
_entity.type
_entity.pdbx_description
1 polymer ?
#
loop_
_entity_poly.entity_id
_entity_poly.type
_entity_poly.pdbx_seq_one_letter_code
_entity_poly.pdbx_strand_id
1 'polypeptide(L)'
;MLKALIPFDGSDNALRAVDHLISLVQAREPMEVHLLHVREPIDSWEIRRVLTADEIAALQLSEGEDALQAARQRLEAAGISYTATILVGDVAQTIAPHATEIGCDKIIMGSSGA
;
A
#
# COMPACT_ATOMS: atom_id res chain seq x y z
N MET A 1 5.36 -10.58 17.69
CA MET A 1 4.68 -9.37 17.15
C MET A 1 3.94 -9.75 15.88
N LEU A 2 2.67 -9.40 15.80
CA LEU A 2 1.89 -9.65 14.59
C LEU A 2 2.37 -8.79 13.43
N LYS A 3 2.38 -9.37 12.25
CA LYS A 3 2.75 -8.66 11.02
C LYS A 3 1.47 -8.37 10.25
N ALA A 4 1.15 -7.09 10.08
CA ALA A 4 -0.06 -6.64 9.41
C ALA A 4 0.28 -6.01 8.06
N LEU A 5 -0.45 -6.38 7.03
CA LEU A 5 -0.34 -5.80 5.70
C LEU A 5 -1.56 -4.94 5.43
N ILE A 6 -1.35 -3.71 4.98
CA ILE A 6 -2.41 -2.81 4.56
C ILE A 6 -2.24 -2.52 3.08
N PRO A 7 -3.06 -3.13 2.21
CA PRO A 7 -3.13 -2.69 0.82
C PRO A 7 -3.73 -1.28 0.78
N PHE A 8 -3.03 -0.34 0.19
CA PHE A 8 -3.40 1.07 0.22
C PHE A 8 -3.44 1.64 -1.19
N ASP A 9 -4.61 2.13 -1.60
CA ASP A 9 -4.83 2.66 -2.95
C ASP A 9 -5.03 4.18 -2.99
N GLY A 10 -4.87 4.84 -1.84
CA GLY A 10 -5.11 6.27 -1.72
C GLY A 10 -6.56 6.66 -1.45
N SER A 11 -7.46 5.71 -1.39
CA SER A 11 -8.88 5.98 -1.15
C SER A 11 -9.17 6.30 0.31
N ASP A 12 -10.34 6.89 0.56
CA ASP A 12 -10.81 7.15 1.92
C ASP A 12 -11.05 5.84 2.69
N ASN A 13 -11.51 4.80 2.01
CA ASN A 13 -11.68 3.48 2.63
C ASN A 13 -10.34 2.91 3.11
N ALA A 14 -9.30 3.06 2.31
CA ALA A 14 -7.96 2.63 2.70
C ALA A 14 -7.42 3.45 3.88
N LEU A 15 -7.71 4.75 3.92
CA LEU A 15 -7.35 5.59 5.07
C LEU A 15 -8.07 5.14 6.35
N ARG A 16 -9.31 4.71 6.26
CA ARG A 16 -10.03 4.15 7.41
C ARG A 16 -9.36 2.89 7.93
N ALA A 17 -8.83 2.06 7.03
CA ALA A 17 -8.08 0.87 7.43
C ALA A 17 -6.81 1.25 8.19
N VAL A 18 -6.10 2.29 7.74
CA VAL A 18 -4.93 2.82 8.44
C VAL A 18 -5.33 3.35 9.82
N ASP A 19 -6.41 4.12 9.93
CA ASP A 19 -6.89 4.64 11.20
C ASP A 19 -7.29 3.50 12.16
N HIS A 20 -7.91 2.45 11.64
CA HIS A 20 -8.27 1.28 12.43
C HIS A 20 -7.03 0.58 12.99
N LEU A 21 -6.00 0.39 12.16
CA LEU A 21 -4.75 -0.19 12.61
C LEU A 21 -4.09 0.67 13.69
N ILE A 22 -4.08 1.99 13.51
CA ILE A 22 -3.54 2.92 14.52
C ILE A 22 -4.25 2.72 15.84
N SER A 23 -5.58 2.61 15.84
CA SER A 23 -6.37 2.35 17.04
C SER A 23 -5.97 1.05 17.72
N LEU A 24 -5.75 -0.01 16.94
CA LEU A 24 -5.33 -1.30 17.49
C LEU A 24 -3.95 -1.23 18.14
N VAL A 25 -3.01 -0.55 17.51
CA VAL A 25 -1.66 -0.38 18.07
C VAL A 25 -1.70 0.44 19.34
N GLN A 26 -2.49 1.52 19.37
CA GLN A 26 -2.65 2.36 20.54
C GLN A 26 -3.35 1.65 21.70
N ALA A 27 -4.18 0.65 21.39
CA ALA A 27 -4.84 -0.20 22.37
C ALA A 27 -3.92 -1.33 22.86
N ARG A 28 -2.62 -1.26 22.61
CA ARG A 28 -1.59 -2.20 23.05
C ARG A 28 -1.55 -3.52 22.30
N GLU A 29 -1.93 -3.51 21.03
CA GLU A 29 -1.69 -4.64 20.13
C GLU A 29 -0.50 -4.29 19.23
N PRO A 30 0.75 -4.59 19.66
CA PRO A 30 1.90 -4.22 18.83
C PRO A 30 1.89 -4.99 17.51
N MET A 31 2.16 -4.28 16.43
CA MET A 31 2.16 -4.86 15.09
C MET A 31 3.34 -4.33 14.29
N GLU A 32 3.88 -5.21 13.46
CA GLU A 32 4.80 -4.80 12.41
C GLU A 32 3.95 -4.41 11.20
N VAL A 33 4.04 -3.16 10.78
CA VAL A 33 3.13 -2.60 9.78
C VAL A 33 3.79 -2.57 8.41
N HIS A 34 3.11 -3.11 7.41
CA HIS A 34 3.54 -3.08 6.03
C HIS A 34 2.44 -2.44 5.18
N LEU A 35 2.78 -1.32 4.54
CA LEU A 35 1.91 -0.70 3.54
C LEU A 35 2.27 -1.27 2.17
N LEU A 36 1.28 -1.63 1.39
CA LEU A 36 1.48 -2.08 0.02
C LEU A 36 0.61 -1.26 -0.92
N HIS A 37 1.22 -0.61 -1.89
CA HIS A 37 0.51 0.03 -2.99
C HIS A 37 0.80 -0.74 -4.28
N VAL A 38 -0.24 -1.20 -4.95
CA VAL A 38 -0.11 -1.91 -6.20
C VAL A 38 -0.62 -1.02 -7.32
N ARG A 39 0.24 -0.79 -8.31
CA ARG A 39 -0.10 -0.03 -9.52
C ARG A 39 -0.31 -0.98 -10.67
N GLU A 40 -1.36 -0.77 -11.45
CA GLU A 40 -1.55 -1.53 -12.66
C GLU A 40 -0.50 -1.15 -13.71
N PRO A 41 -0.01 -2.11 -14.52
CA PRO A 41 0.96 -1.80 -15.55
C PRO A 41 0.40 -0.79 -16.55
N ILE A 42 1.24 0.13 -16.99
CA ILE A 42 0.91 1.02 -18.09
C ILE A 42 1.03 0.21 -19.38
N ASP A 43 -0.11 -0.12 -19.97
CA ASP A 43 -0.17 -0.98 -21.15
C ASP A 43 -0.70 -0.24 -22.38
N SER A 44 -0.53 1.08 -22.43
CA SER A 44 -0.91 1.88 -23.58
C SER A 44 0.26 1.97 -24.54
N TRP A 45 0.05 1.50 -25.78
CA TRP A 45 1.09 1.64 -26.82
C TRP A 45 1.38 3.11 -27.13
N GLU A 46 0.41 3.98 -26.94
CA GLU A 46 0.58 5.43 -27.14
C GLU A 46 1.59 6.01 -26.18
N ILE A 47 1.53 5.61 -24.92
CA ILE A 47 2.50 6.02 -23.89
C ILE A 47 3.86 5.39 -24.16
N ARG A 48 3.89 4.13 -24.55
CA ARG A 48 5.15 3.42 -24.85
C ARG A 48 5.89 3.99 -26.05
N ARG A 49 5.19 4.70 -26.95
CA ARG A 49 5.83 5.40 -28.07
C ARG A 49 6.56 6.65 -27.64
N VAL A 50 6.14 7.25 -26.53
CA VAL A 50 6.64 8.54 -26.07
C VAL A 50 7.63 8.39 -24.94
N LEU A 51 7.40 7.41 -24.05
CA LEU A 51 8.22 7.19 -22.87
C LEU A 51 9.00 5.88 -22.97
N THR A 52 10.22 5.90 -22.46
CA THR A 52 11.02 4.69 -22.33
C THR A 52 10.50 3.84 -21.17
N ALA A 53 10.94 2.58 -21.11
CA ALA A 53 10.59 1.70 -20.00
C ALA A 53 11.04 2.28 -18.65
N ASP A 54 12.21 2.91 -18.59
CA ASP A 54 12.72 3.53 -17.38
C ASP A 54 11.89 4.74 -16.97
N GLU A 55 11.45 5.54 -17.93
CA GLU A 55 10.57 6.69 -17.67
C GLU A 55 9.21 6.25 -17.14
N ILE A 56 8.64 5.16 -17.70
CA ILE A 56 7.39 4.59 -17.22
C ILE A 56 7.54 4.07 -15.80
N ALA A 57 8.62 3.36 -15.51
CA ALA A 57 8.89 2.85 -14.16
C ALA A 57 9.03 3.99 -13.14
N ALA A 58 9.73 5.06 -13.51
CA ALA A 58 9.88 6.23 -12.65
C ALA A 58 8.52 6.92 -12.38
N LEU A 59 7.68 7.02 -13.40
CA LEU A 59 6.35 7.61 -13.27
C LEU A 59 5.48 6.78 -12.32
N GLN A 60 5.46 5.46 -12.49
CA GLN A 60 4.70 4.56 -11.63
C GLN A 60 5.15 4.66 -10.18
N LEU A 61 6.44 4.72 -9.94
CA LEU A 61 6.98 4.88 -8.59
C LEU A 61 6.57 6.22 -7.97
N SER A 62 6.67 7.30 -8.73
CA SER A 62 6.27 8.64 -8.27
C SER A 62 4.79 8.71 -7.93
N GLU A 63 3.93 8.15 -8.78
CA GLU A 63 2.48 8.11 -8.52
C GLU A 63 2.16 7.23 -7.33
N GLY A 64 2.89 6.13 -7.14
CA GLY A 64 2.74 5.25 -5.99
C GLY A 64 3.10 5.96 -4.70
N GLU A 65 4.19 6.72 -4.69
CA GLU A 65 4.58 7.51 -3.52
C GLU A 65 3.54 8.59 -3.19
N ASP A 66 2.98 9.26 -4.21
CA ASP A 66 1.92 10.23 -4.00
C ASP A 66 0.68 9.58 -3.36
N ALA A 67 0.32 8.38 -3.82
CA ALA A 67 -0.82 7.65 -3.26
C ALA A 67 -0.58 7.27 -1.79
N LEU A 68 0.64 6.94 -1.41
CA LEU A 68 0.98 6.54 -0.04
C LEU A 68 1.11 7.70 0.93
N GLN A 69 1.21 8.94 0.44
CA GLN A 69 1.56 10.09 1.27
C GLN A 69 0.63 10.27 2.47
N ALA A 70 -0.67 10.17 2.29
CA ALA A 70 -1.62 10.33 3.39
C ALA A 70 -1.46 9.25 4.46
N ALA A 71 -1.22 8.00 4.06
CA ALA A 71 -0.99 6.91 4.99
C ALA A 71 0.31 7.11 5.77
N ARG A 72 1.37 7.52 5.09
CA ARG A 72 2.65 7.83 5.73
C ARG A 72 2.49 8.91 6.79
N GLN A 73 1.80 9.99 6.46
CA GLN A 73 1.57 11.09 7.39
C GLN A 73 0.83 10.63 8.64
N ARG A 74 -0.19 9.81 8.49
CA ARG A 74 -0.98 9.33 9.63
C ARG A 74 -0.18 8.40 10.54
N LEU A 75 0.57 7.48 9.96
CA LEU A 75 1.40 6.55 10.74
C LEU A 75 2.53 7.28 11.46
N GLU A 76 3.18 8.21 10.79
CA GLU A 76 4.26 9.01 11.37
C GLU A 76 3.75 9.90 12.48
N ALA A 77 2.59 10.53 12.30
CA ALA A 77 1.97 11.36 13.34
C ALA A 77 1.59 10.53 14.58
N ALA A 78 1.25 9.25 14.40
CA ALA A 78 0.94 8.34 15.49
C ALA A 78 2.20 7.70 16.11
N GLY A 79 3.38 7.98 15.58
CA GLY A 79 4.64 7.42 16.08
C GLY A 79 4.82 5.93 15.76
N ILE A 80 4.17 5.44 14.72
CA ILE A 80 4.21 4.03 14.34
C ILE A 80 5.24 3.84 13.23
N SER A 81 6.18 2.92 13.45
CA SER A 81 7.13 2.52 12.41
C SER A 81 6.46 1.59 11.40
N TYR A 82 6.80 1.74 10.15
CA TYR A 82 6.21 0.94 9.07
C TYR A 82 7.19 0.76 7.92
N THR A 83 6.89 -0.22 7.08
CA THR A 83 7.57 -0.42 5.79
C THR A 83 6.57 -0.16 4.68
N ALA A 84 6.98 0.52 3.63
CA ALA A 84 6.11 0.77 2.48
C ALA A 84 6.73 0.16 1.22
N THR A 85 5.91 -0.51 0.44
CA THR A 85 6.33 -1.17 -0.80
C THR A 85 5.37 -0.77 -1.92
N ILE A 86 5.92 -0.50 -3.10
CA ILE A 86 5.16 -0.22 -4.31
C ILE A 86 5.47 -1.32 -5.31
N LEU A 87 4.43 -2.03 -5.74
CA LEU A 87 4.55 -3.10 -6.74
C LEU A 87 3.70 -2.77 -7.96
N VAL A 88 4.05 -3.34 -9.09
CA VAL A 88 3.32 -3.19 -10.34
C VAL A 88 2.75 -4.55 -10.73
N GLY A 89 1.44 -4.60 -10.99
CA GLY A 89 0.77 -5.84 -11.37
C GLY A 89 -0.73 -5.72 -11.20
N ASP A 90 -1.41 -6.84 -11.29
CA ASP A 90 -2.83 -6.91 -10.98
C ASP A 90 -3.01 -6.81 -9.46
N VAL A 91 -3.92 -5.95 -9.01
CA VAL A 91 -4.07 -5.65 -7.59
C VAL A 91 -4.35 -6.92 -6.78
N ALA A 92 -5.39 -7.67 -7.16
CA ALA A 92 -5.79 -8.85 -6.41
C ALA A 92 -4.73 -9.96 -6.46
N GLN A 93 -4.11 -10.15 -7.62
CA GLN A 93 -3.11 -11.20 -7.82
C GLN A 93 -1.75 -10.86 -7.21
N THR A 94 -1.53 -9.61 -6.85
CA THR A 94 -0.26 -9.16 -6.25
C THR A 94 -0.31 -9.18 -4.72
N ILE A 95 -1.46 -8.85 -4.14
CA ILE A 95 -1.60 -8.74 -2.69
C ILE A 95 -1.35 -10.07 -1.98
N ALA A 96 -2.03 -11.13 -2.40
CA ALA A 96 -1.93 -12.43 -1.72
C ALA A 96 -0.54 -13.04 -1.77
N PRO A 97 0.15 -13.10 -2.93
CA PRO A 97 1.53 -13.59 -2.97
C PRO A 97 2.48 -12.75 -2.12
N HIS A 98 2.32 -11.43 -2.13
CA HIS A 98 3.17 -10.56 -1.32
C HIS A 98 2.95 -10.79 0.18
N ALA A 99 1.69 -10.96 0.60
CA ALA A 99 1.37 -11.27 1.99
C ALA A 99 2.03 -12.58 2.44
N THR A 100 2.02 -13.58 1.57
CA THR A 100 2.68 -14.86 1.85
C THR A 100 4.20 -14.67 1.91
N GLU A 101 4.77 -13.92 0.98
CA GLU A 101 6.22 -13.68 0.92
C GLU A 101 6.75 -13.03 2.19
N ILE A 102 6.06 -12.02 2.70
CA ILE A 102 6.48 -11.33 3.92
C ILE A 102 6.06 -12.07 5.19
N GLY A 103 5.27 -13.13 5.07
CA GLY A 103 4.78 -13.88 6.23
C GLY A 103 3.81 -13.09 7.09
N CYS A 104 2.89 -12.35 6.48
CA CYS A 104 1.98 -11.52 7.25
C CYS A 104 0.91 -12.37 7.95
N ASP A 105 0.54 -11.95 9.16
CA ASP A 105 -0.44 -12.64 9.99
C ASP A 105 -1.86 -12.18 9.70
N LYS A 106 -2.03 -10.93 9.27
CA LYS A 106 -3.35 -10.39 8.94
C LYS A 106 -3.24 -9.33 7.85
N ILE A 107 -4.30 -9.22 7.08
CA ILE A 107 -4.46 -8.16 6.07
C ILE A 107 -5.60 -7.27 6.54
N ILE A 108 -5.34 -5.98 6.65
CA ILE A 108 -6.34 -4.99 7.06
C ILE A 108 -6.72 -4.18 5.84
N MET A 109 -7.97 -4.30 5.42
CA MET A 109 -8.47 -3.62 4.22
C MET A 109 -9.63 -2.71 4.57
N GLY A 110 -9.74 -1.60 3.87
CA GLY A 110 -10.89 -0.76 3.96
C GLY A 110 -12.11 -1.43 3.33
N SER A 111 -13.27 -1.25 3.96
CA SER A 111 -14.52 -1.74 3.39
C SER A 111 -14.89 -0.88 2.19
N SER A 112 -15.03 -1.53 1.04
CA SER A 112 -15.47 -0.80 -0.15
C SER A 112 -16.98 -0.84 -0.22
N GLY A 113 -17.63 0.01 0.32
CA GLY A 113 -18.91 0.06 -0.04
C GLY A 113 -19.94 -0.55 0.54
N ALA A 114 -19.80 -0.68 1.22
CA ALA A 114 -20.94 -0.84 1.72
C ALA A 114 -21.99 -0.84 1.84
#